data_27a01e60da7703f611f21da597f46565
#
_entry.id   27a01e60da7703f611f21da597f46565
#
_cell.length_a   1.000
_cell.length_b   1.000
_cell.length_c   1.000
_cell.angle_alpha   90.00
_cell.angle_beta   90.00
_cell.angle_gamma   90.00
#
_symmetry.space_group_name_H-M   'P 1'
#
loop_
_entity.id
_entity.type
_entity.pdbx_description
1 polymer ?
#
loop_
_entity_poly.entity_id
_entity_poly.type
_entity_poly.pdbx_seq_one_letter_code
_entity_poly.pdbx_strand_id
1 'polypeptide(L)'
;HKEWLPAHPEYKWAPNSCCMEWYQGTDIQSPDYQCGVMMPLEAQPRFKFNTVGLFTNDNKATVEFYTKTFGFTTSWDGVQPNVEMFLGDNRIILFPRDAFEQMVSKKFQYPEGFNGTMELSLDVSTFADVDKEYQNALNYGAKSVLPPTTEPWGQRTCYVADPDGNLIEIGSFVE
;
A
#
# COMPACT_ATOMS: atom_id res chain seq x y z
N HIS A 1 28.21 9.48 -2.03
CA HIS A 1 27.47 9.73 -3.30
C HIS A 1 28.23 10.69 -4.21
N LYS A 2 28.72 11.86 -3.68
CA LYS A 2 29.41 12.90 -4.48
C LYS A 2 30.71 12.39 -5.13
N GLU A 3 31.37 11.40 -4.50
CA GLU A 3 32.59 10.79 -5.02
C GLU A 3 32.33 9.54 -5.85
N TRP A 4 31.33 8.78 -5.48
CA TRP A 4 31.03 7.50 -6.11
C TRP A 4 30.33 7.65 -7.48
N LEU A 5 29.32 8.52 -7.59
CA LEU A 5 28.58 8.73 -8.84
C LEU A 5 29.44 9.13 -10.03
N PRO A 6 30.43 10.04 -9.90
CA PRO A 6 31.34 10.37 -11.02
C PRO A 6 32.19 9.20 -11.50
N ALA A 7 32.50 8.25 -10.59
CA ALA A 7 33.23 7.03 -10.93
C ALA A 7 32.37 5.92 -11.52
N HIS A 8 31.03 6.07 -11.44
CA HIS A 8 30.04 5.09 -11.89
C HIS A 8 28.96 5.76 -12.75
N PRO A 9 29.30 6.22 -13.96
CA PRO A 9 28.38 6.97 -14.82
C PRO A 9 27.16 6.15 -15.29
N GLU A 10 27.21 4.82 -15.14
CA GLU A 10 26.10 3.89 -15.40
C GLU A 10 24.95 3.99 -14.37
N TYR A 11 25.12 4.77 -13.28
CA TYR A 11 24.10 4.98 -12.26
C TYR A 11 23.69 6.45 -12.20
N LYS A 12 22.45 6.67 -11.79
CA LYS A 12 21.92 7.98 -11.42
C LYS A 12 21.37 7.96 -10.00
N TRP A 13 21.43 9.13 -9.36
CA TRP A 13 20.75 9.35 -8.09
C TRP A 13 19.25 9.55 -8.31
N ALA A 14 18.42 8.81 -7.58
CA ALA A 14 16.96 8.97 -7.57
C ALA A 14 16.52 9.45 -6.17
N PRO A 15 16.37 10.77 -5.97
CA PRO A 15 15.90 11.33 -4.70
C PRO A 15 14.44 10.93 -4.47
N ASN A 16 14.04 10.91 -3.19
CA ASN A 16 12.67 10.62 -2.72
C ASN A 16 12.15 9.20 -2.99
N SER A 17 13.03 8.26 -3.31
CA SER A 17 12.66 6.85 -3.27
C SER A 17 12.68 6.40 -1.82
N CYS A 18 11.57 5.84 -1.32
CA CYS A 18 11.51 5.27 0.02
C CYS A 18 12.45 4.05 0.08
N CYS A 19 13.55 4.20 0.78
CA CYS A 19 14.51 3.12 1.00
C CYS A 19 15.07 3.24 2.39
N MET A 20 15.02 2.16 3.12
CA MET A 20 15.93 1.97 4.23
C MET A 20 17.33 1.80 3.65
N GLU A 21 18.03 2.91 3.41
CA GLU A 21 19.42 2.84 3.07
C GLU A 21 20.23 2.38 4.28
N TRP A 22 21.09 1.43 4.02
CA TRP A 22 22.21 1.14 4.88
C TRP A 22 23.10 2.37 4.99
N TYR A 23 22.92 3.12 6.06
CA TYR A 23 23.69 4.29 6.31
C TYR A 23 24.86 3.94 7.22
N GLN A 24 26.07 3.89 6.67
CA GLN A 24 27.28 3.75 7.47
C GLN A 24 27.86 5.14 7.77
N GLY A 25 27.52 5.65 8.96
CA GLY A 25 28.40 6.52 9.69
C GLY A 25 28.42 7.99 9.32
N THR A 26 27.33 8.58 8.83
CA THR A 26 27.23 10.02 8.67
C THR A 26 25.99 10.55 9.40
N ASP A 27 26.08 11.79 9.81
CA ASP A 27 25.04 12.48 10.54
C ASP A 27 23.80 12.68 9.66
N ILE A 28 22.70 11.99 9.98
CA ILE A 28 21.41 12.11 9.29
C ILE A 28 20.81 13.52 9.39
N GLN A 29 21.32 14.36 10.31
CA GLN A 29 20.91 15.76 10.47
C GLN A 29 21.75 16.71 9.60
N SER A 30 22.71 16.19 8.83
CA SER A 30 23.44 17.01 7.89
C SER A 30 22.53 17.60 6.83
N PRO A 31 22.59 18.90 6.54
CA PRO A 31 21.82 19.51 5.45
C PRO A 31 22.15 18.95 4.07
N ASP A 32 23.26 18.22 3.96
CA ASP A 32 23.69 17.53 2.73
C ASP A 32 23.13 16.07 2.65
N TYR A 33 22.39 15.61 3.68
CA TYR A 33 21.79 14.29 3.66
C TYR A 33 20.66 14.24 2.63
N GLN A 34 20.78 13.33 1.69
CA GLN A 34 19.74 13.06 0.70
C GLN A 34 19.41 11.56 0.74
N CYS A 35 18.17 11.26 1.12
CA CYS A 35 17.63 9.90 0.99
C CYS A 35 17.30 9.62 -0.47
N GLY A 36 17.70 8.46 -0.96
CA GLY A 36 17.40 8.02 -2.30
C GLY A 36 18.09 6.69 -2.63
N VAL A 37 17.81 6.14 -3.79
CA VAL A 37 18.43 4.91 -4.29
C VAL A 37 19.34 5.16 -5.47
N MET A 38 20.41 4.35 -5.56
CA MET A 38 21.29 4.31 -6.72
C MET A 38 20.67 3.38 -7.75
N MET A 39 20.36 3.91 -8.92
CA MET A 39 19.74 3.14 -10.01
C MET A 39 20.66 3.10 -11.23
N PRO A 40 20.86 1.94 -11.87
CA PRO A 40 21.53 1.88 -13.17
C PRO A 40 20.81 2.76 -14.18
N LEU A 41 21.57 3.58 -14.92
CA LEU A 41 21.01 4.50 -15.91
C LEU A 41 20.28 3.78 -17.05
N GLU A 42 20.76 2.59 -17.40
CA GLU A 42 20.23 1.79 -18.52
C GLU A 42 19.27 0.68 -18.07
N ALA A 43 19.03 0.54 -16.75
CA ALA A 43 18.10 -0.45 -16.23
C ALA A 43 16.66 -0.06 -16.57
N GLN A 44 16.24 -0.34 -17.78
CA GLN A 44 14.81 -0.35 -18.12
C GLN A 44 14.19 -1.55 -17.41
N PRO A 45 13.24 -1.34 -16.50
CA PRO A 45 12.59 -2.46 -15.84
C PRO A 45 11.89 -3.33 -16.90
N ARG A 46 12.22 -4.62 -16.92
CA ARG A 46 11.58 -5.59 -17.82
C ARG A 46 10.09 -5.74 -17.55
N PHE A 47 9.67 -5.41 -16.33
CA PHE A 47 8.29 -5.48 -15.88
C PHE A 47 7.83 -4.12 -15.40
N LYS A 48 6.58 -3.80 -15.68
CA LYS A 48 5.89 -2.66 -15.09
C LYS A 48 4.98 -3.18 -13.99
N PHE A 49 5.16 -2.67 -12.76
CA PHE A 49 4.17 -2.92 -11.71
C PHE A 49 2.83 -2.29 -12.13
N ASN A 50 1.78 -3.08 -12.14
CA ASN A 50 0.52 -2.67 -12.73
C ASN A 50 -0.60 -2.56 -11.68
N THR A 51 -0.75 -3.56 -10.81
CA THR A 51 -1.88 -3.63 -9.89
C THR A 51 -1.61 -4.61 -8.75
N VAL A 52 -2.33 -4.44 -7.66
CA VAL A 52 -2.48 -5.44 -6.60
C VAL A 52 -3.80 -6.17 -6.81
N GLY A 53 -3.78 -7.50 -6.80
CA GLY A 53 -4.98 -8.35 -6.84
C GLY A 53 -5.39 -8.76 -5.43
N LEU A 54 -6.66 -8.58 -5.10
CA LEU A 54 -7.27 -9.05 -3.85
C LEU A 54 -8.26 -10.16 -4.17
N PHE A 55 -8.12 -11.30 -3.49
CA PHE A 55 -9.02 -12.44 -3.65
C PHE A 55 -10.12 -12.36 -2.60
N THR A 56 -11.35 -12.13 -3.04
CA THR A 56 -12.49 -11.77 -2.19
C THR A 56 -13.49 -12.90 -2.07
N ASN A 57 -14.21 -12.95 -0.95
CA ASN A 57 -15.38 -13.79 -0.79
C ASN A 57 -16.63 -13.16 -1.42
N ASP A 58 -16.75 -11.82 -1.33
CA ASP A 58 -17.88 -11.05 -1.80
C ASP A 58 -17.39 -9.73 -2.42
N ASN A 59 -17.32 -9.68 -3.76
CA ASN A 59 -16.93 -8.48 -4.49
C ASN A 59 -17.80 -7.28 -4.14
N LYS A 60 -19.12 -7.47 -3.97
CA LYS A 60 -20.03 -6.36 -3.71
C LYS A 60 -19.75 -5.73 -2.35
N ALA A 61 -19.59 -6.54 -1.32
CA ALA A 61 -19.24 -6.06 0.02
C ALA A 61 -17.88 -5.35 0.01
N THR A 62 -16.88 -5.92 -0.70
CA THR A 62 -15.55 -5.33 -0.81
C THR A 62 -15.56 -4.01 -1.60
N VAL A 63 -16.29 -3.94 -2.72
CA VAL A 63 -16.47 -2.69 -3.50
C VAL A 63 -17.12 -1.61 -2.63
N GLU A 64 -18.19 -1.93 -1.93
CA GLU A 64 -18.86 -0.98 -1.04
C GLU A 64 -17.93 -0.48 0.07
N PHE A 65 -17.15 -1.38 0.66
CA PHE A 65 -16.19 -1.06 1.70
C PHE A 65 -15.11 -0.08 1.18
N TYR A 66 -14.38 -0.43 0.13
CA TYR A 66 -13.31 0.42 -0.40
C TYR A 66 -13.81 1.75 -0.94
N THR A 67 -14.99 1.77 -1.55
CA THR A 67 -15.60 3.01 -2.07
C THR A 67 -15.99 3.94 -0.92
N LYS A 68 -16.70 3.43 0.09
CA LYS A 68 -17.22 4.25 1.18
C LYS A 68 -16.14 4.67 2.18
N THR A 69 -15.17 3.79 2.41
CA THR A 69 -14.13 4.01 3.43
C THR A 69 -12.98 4.86 2.89
N PHE A 70 -12.47 4.53 1.72
CA PHE A 70 -11.22 5.09 1.19
C PHE A 70 -11.40 5.91 -0.08
N GLY A 71 -12.62 6.02 -0.61
CA GLY A 71 -12.89 6.81 -1.80
C GLY A 71 -12.41 6.17 -3.10
N PHE A 72 -12.20 4.85 -3.14
CA PHE A 72 -11.94 4.17 -4.41
C PHE A 72 -13.12 4.32 -5.36
N THR A 73 -12.83 4.43 -6.63
CA THR A 73 -13.82 4.52 -7.71
C THR A 73 -13.79 3.28 -8.59
N THR A 74 -14.93 2.93 -9.16
CA THR A 74 -15.07 1.82 -10.10
C THR A 74 -16.21 2.08 -11.08
N SER A 75 -16.12 1.51 -12.28
CA SER A 75 -17.23 1.43 -13.25
C SER A 75 -17.93 0.09 -13.26
N TRP A 76 -17.69 -0.76 -12.25
CA TRP A 76 -18.27 -2.08 -12.17
C TRP A 76 -19.80 -2.02 -12.06
N ASP A 77 -20.46 -2.81 -12.90
CA ASP A 77 -21.93 -2.87 -13.03
C ASP A 77 -22.59 -3.97 -12.15
N GLY A 78 -21.78 -4.68 -11.36
CA GLY A 78 -22.26 -5.78 -10.51
C GLY A 78 -22.33 -7.15 -11.19
N VAL A 79 -21.93 -7.26 -12.46
CA VAL A 79 -22.05 -8.49 -13.27
C VAL A 79 -20.72 -9.17 -13.54
N GLN A 80 -19.69 -8.38 -13.84
CA GLN A 80 -18.36 -8.92 -14.18
C GLN A 80 -17.75 -9.66 -12.97
N PRO A 81 -17.08 -10.80 -13.16
CA PRO A 81 -16.50 -11.56 -12.05
C PRO A 81 -15.32 -10.84 -11.37
N ASN A 82 -14.57 -10.04 -12.12
CA ASN A 82 -13.47 -9.23 -11.59
C ASN A 82 -13.82 -7.75 -11.62
N VAL A 83 -13.33 -7.01 -10.64
CA VAL A 83 -13.62 -5.59 -10.46
C VAL A 83 -12.32 -4.80 -10.44
N GLU A 84 -12.21 -3.80 -11.30
CA GLU A 84 -11.14 -2.81 -11.21
C GLU A 84 -11.59 -1.64 -10.34
N MET A 85 -10.74 -1.26 -9.40
CA MET A 85 -10.96 -0.10 -8.53
C MET A 85 -9.73 0.80 -8.54
N PHE A 86 -9.95 2.11 -8.46
CA PHE A 86 -8.91 3.12 -8.61
C PHE A 86 -8.94 4.12 -7.44
N LEU A 87 -7.74 4.45 -6.95
CA LEU A 87 -7.49 5.55 -6.04
C LEU A 87 -6.39 6.42 -6.63
N GLY A 88 -6.76 7.55 -7.24
CA GLY A 88 -5.83 8.30 -8.11
C GLY A 88 -5.31 7.43 -9.25
N ASP A 89 -3.99 7.36 -9.39
CA ASP A 89 -3.32 6.53 -10.41
C ASP A 89 -3.10 5.07 -9.96
N ASN A 90 -3.40 4.76 -8.70
CA ASN A 90 -3.22 3.42 -8.18
C ASN A 90 -4.45 2.56 -8.50
N ARG A 91 -4.19 1.30 -8.84
CA ARG A 91 -5.22 0.32 -9.17
C ARG A 91 -5.12 -0.91 -8.30
N ILE A 92 -6.28 -1.37 -7.82
CA ILE A 92 -6.45 -2.72 -7.31
C ILE A 92 -7.46 -3.48 -8.20
N ILE A 93 -7.38 -4.80 -8.20
CA ILE A 93 -8.34 -5.65 -8.88
C ILE A 93 -8.88 -6.68 -7.90
N LEU A 94 -10.19 -6.82 -7.85
CA LEU A 94 -10.86 -7.82 -7.01
C LEU A 94 -11.18 -9.05 -7.86
N PHE A 95 -10.83 -10.23 -7.35
CA PHE A 95 -11.19 -11.51 -7.93
C PHE A 95 -11.98 -12.35 -6.92
N PRO A 96 -13.17 -12.87 -7.27
CA PRO A 96 -13.81 -13.89 -6.44
C PRO A 96 -12.90 -15.11 -6.31
N ARG A 97 -12.74 -15.60 -5.07
CA ARG A 97 -11.84 -16.73 -4.76
C ARG A 97 -12.19 -17.97 -5.59
N ASP A 98 -13.48 -18.29 -5.70
CA ASP A 98 -14.00 -19.43 -6.45
C ASP A 98 -13.75 -19.31 -7.95
N ALA A 99 -13.97 -18.13 -8.53
CA ALA A 99 -13.72 -17.86 -9.95
C ALA A 99 -12.23 -17.98 -10.30
N PHE A 100 -11.35 -17.46 -9.42
CA PHE A 100 -9.91 -17.60 -9.61
C PHE A 100 -9.45 -19.05 -9.50
N GLU A 101 -9.91 -19.79 -8.50
CA GLU A 101 -9.61 -21.21 -8.32
C GLU A 101 -10.07 -22.06 -9.52
N GLN A 102 -11.23 -21.76 -10.06
CA GLN A 102 -11.73 -22.40 -11.26
C GLN A 102 -10.84 -22.11 -12.49
N MET A 103 -10.46 -20.84 -12.66
CA MET A 103 -9.61 -20.41 -13.77
C MET A 103 -8.25 -21.12 -13.78
N VAL A 104 -7.59 -21.26 -12.60
CA VAL A 104 -6.28 -21.90 -12.50
C VAL A 104 -6.35 -23.40 -12.23
N SER A 105 -7.56 -23.97 -12.07
CA SER A 105 -7.79 -25.38 -11.74
C SER A 105 -7.06 -25.84 -10.49
N LYS A 106 -7.00 -25.00 -9.48
CA LYS A 106 -6.34 -25.24 -8.18
C LYS A 106 -7.16 -24.69 -7.04
N LYS A 107 -7.07 -25.35 -5.88
CA LYS A 107 -7.61 -24.86 -4.62
C LYS A 107 -6.52 -24.19 -3.81
N PHE A 108 -6.89 -23.12 -3.10
CA PHE A 108 -6.02 -22.39 -2.21
C PHE A 108 -6.56 -22.42 -0.78
N GLN A 109 -5.65 -22.26 0.18
CA GLN A 109 -6.02 -21.98 1.56
C GLN A 109 -5.98 -20.46 1.74
N TYR A 110 -7.10 -19.91 2.17
CA TYR A 110 -7.20 -18.49 2.49
C TYR A 110 -7.10 -18.31 4.00
N PRO A 111 -6.46 -17.23 4.49
CA PRO A 111 -6.38 -16.95 5.91
C PRO A 111 -7.76 -16.84 6.54
N GLU A 112 -7.90 -17.39 7.75
CA GLU A 112 -9.02 -17.08 8.63
C GLU A 112 -8.63 -15.90 9.54
N GLY A 113 -9.51 -14.91 9.67
CA GLY A 113 -9.21 -13.70 10.45
C GLY A 113 -8.34 -12.68 9.71
N PHE A 114 -7.28 -12.19 10.33
CA PHE A 114 -6.40 -11.19 9.72
C PHE A 114 -5.35 -11.82 8.81
N ASN A 115 -5.19 -11.24 7.62
CA ASN A 115 -4.19 -11.65 6.65
C ASN A 115 -2.92 -10.80 6.81
N GLY A 116 -1.97 -11.25 7.61
CA GLY A 116 -0.71 -10.57 7.85
C GLY A 116 0.39 -10.82 6.80
N THR A 117 0.02 -11.28 5.59
CA THR A 117 1.02 -11.59 4.54
C THR A 117 1.46 -10.36 3.76
N MET A 118 0.56 -9.39 3.60
CA MET A 118 0.81 -8.11 2.94
C MET A 118 -0.20 -7.08 3.43
N GLU A 119 0.08 -5.83 3.16
CA GLU A 119 -0.79 -4.71 3.48
C GLU A 119 -0.97 -3.77 2.28
N LEU A 120 -2.02 -2.98 2.31
CA LEU A 120 -2.15 -1.76 1.52
C LEU A 120 -1.84 -0.58 2.46
N SER A 121 -0.86 0.25 2.11
CA SER A 121 -0.55 1.45 2.89
C SER A 121 -1.10 2.69 2.21
N LEU A 122 -1.86 3.49 2.96
CA LEU A 122 -2.53 4.70 2.51
C LEU A 122 -2.06 5.88 3.36
N ASP A 123 -1.53 6.92 2.71
CA ASP A 123 -1.12 8.14 3.40
C ASP A 123 -2.27 9.13 3.50
N VAL A 124 -2.34 9.82 4.63
CA VAL A 124 -3.18 10.99 4.87
C VAL A 124 -2.34 12.22 5.22
N SER A 125 -2.96 13.40 5.19
CA SER A 125 -2.21 14.65 5.27
C SER A 125 -1.60 14.92 6.63
N THR A 126 -2.31 14.57 7.73
CA THR A 126 -1.90 14.91 9.10
C THR A 126 -2.17 13.76 10.07
N PHE A 127 -1.58 13.84 11.28
CA PHE A 127 -1.88 12.93 12.39
C PHE A 127 -3.36 12.94 12.76
N ALA A 128 -3.99 14.11 12.75
CA ALA A 128 -5.43 14.23 13.03
C ALA A 128 -6.27 13.51 11.97
N ASP A 129 -5.82 13.49 10.72
CA ASP A 129 -6.49 12.72 9.66
C ASP A 129 -6.35 11.22 9.86
N VAL A 130 -5.21 10.72 10.40
CA VAL A 130 -5.08 9.30 10.76
C VAL A 130 -6.17 8.90 11.77
N ASP A 131 -6.35 9.69 12.84
CA ASP A 131 -7.37 9.42 13.86
C ASP A 131 -8.78 9.44 13.27
N LYS A 132 -9.06 10.42 12.43
CA LYS A 132 -10.36 10.60 11.79
C LYS A 132 -10.66 9.46 10.82
N GLU A 133 -9.72 9.11 9.94
CA GLU A 133 -9.95 8.07 8.93
C GLU A 133 -9.97 6.68 9.55
N TYR A 134 -9.27 6.44 10.66
CA TYR A 134 -9.45 5.23 11.45
C TYR A 134 -10.88 5.08 11.95
N GLN A 135 -11.47 6.12 12.56
CA GLN A 135 -12.86 6.08 13.00
C GLN A 135 -13.84 5.92 11.83
N ASN A 136 -13.56 6.60 10.73
CA ASN A 136 -14.32 6.47 9.49
C ASN A 136 -14.31 5.00 8.99
N ALA A 137 -13.15 4.38 8.96
CA ALA A 137 -13.02 2.99 8.54
C ALA A 137 -13.85 2.03 9.43
N LEU A 138 -13.78 2.20 10.75
CA LEU A 138 -14.60 1.40 11.68
C LEU A 138 -16.11 1.59 11.46
N ASN A 139 -16.55 2.82 11.17
CA ASN A 139 -17.96 3.11 10.89
C ASN A 139 -18.46 2.44 9.61
N TYR A 140 -17.57 2.16 8.65
CA TYR A 140 -17.87 1.43 7.42
C TYR A 140 -17.55 -0.07 7.49
N GLY A 141 -17.29 -0.60 8.69
CA GLY A 141 -17.20 -2.03 8.93
C GLY A 141 -15.79 -2.62 8.90
N ALA A 142 -14.75 -1.79 8.88
CA ALA A 142 -13.38 -2.28 9.09
C ALA A 142 -13.23 -2.88 10.49
N LYS A 143 -12.38 -3.88 10.60
CA LYS A 143 -11.97 -4.44 11.90
C LYS A 143 -10.72 -3.74 12.39
N SER A 144 -10.72 -3.28 13.66
CA SER A 144 -9.53 -2.72 14.28
C SER A 144 -8.43 -3.77 14.41
N VAL A 145 -7.21 -3.40 14.00
CA VAL A 145 -6.00 -4.21 14.18
C VAL A 145 -5.03 -3.48 15.11
N LEU A 146 -4.73 -2.20 14.84
CA LEU A 146 -3.94 -1.31 15.68
C LEU A 146 -4.63 0.06 15.70
N PRO A 147 -5.06 0.57 16.86
CA PRO A 147 -5.57 1.94 16.95
C PRO A 147 -4.45 2.96 16.67
N PRO A 148 -4.82 4.23 16.32
CA PRO A 148 -3.85 5.26 16.00
C PRO A 148 -2.77 5.43 17.08
N THR A 149 -1.53 5.24 16.66
CA THR A 149 -0.33 5.24 17.53
C THR A 149 0.74 6.09 16.88
N THR A 150 1.42 6.93 17.67
CA THR A 150 2.60 7.65 17.20
C THR A 150 3.83 6.79 17.47
N GLU A 151 4.51 6.40 16.42
CA GLU A 151 5.63 5.49 16.46
C GLU A 151 6.95 6.22 16.78
N PRO A 152 7.96 5.53 17.33
CA PRO A 152 9.23 6.16 17.70
C PRO A 152 9.98 6.80 16.54
N TRP A 153 9.70 6.39 15.30
CA TRP A 153 10.30 6.97 14.09
C TRP A 153 9.55 8.20 13.55
N GLY A 154 8.52 8.70 14.27
CA GLY A 154 7.84 9.93 13.97
C GLY A 154 6.62 9.80 13.03
N GLN A 155 6.20 8.60 12.70
CA GLN A 155 4.95 8.35 11.98
C GLN A 155 3.80 8.20 12.98
N ARG A 156 2.63 8.77 12.67
CA ARG A 156 1.38 8.32 13.28
C ARG A 156 0.71 7.36 12.32
N THR A 157 0.41 6.16 12.80
CA THR A 157 -0.18 5.10 11.99
C THR A 157 -1.27 4.36 12.73
N CYS A 158 -2.17 3.74 11.99
CA CYS A 158 -3.12 2.76 12.47
C CYS A 158 -3.28 1.64 11.46
N TYR A 159 -3.78 0.50 11.92
CA TYR A 159 -4.10 -0.64 11.05
C TYR A 159 -5.57 -1.03 11.23
N VAL A 160 -6.22 -1.23 10.11
CA VAL A 160 -7.55 -1.82 10.01
C VAL A 160 -7.51 -3.01 9.07
N ALA A 161 -8.54 -3.84 9.09
CA ALA A 161 -8.71 -4.92 8.13
C ALA A 161 -10.01 -4.76 7.35
N ASP A 162 -9.96 -5.10 6.07
CA ASP A 162 -11.11 -5.16 5.17
C ASP A 162 -12.04 -6.35 5.50
N PRO A 163 -13.18 -6.52 4.80
CA PRO A 163 -14.11 -7.63 5.03
C PRO A 163 -13.47 -9.03 4.93
N ASP A 164 -12.45 -9.19 4.07
CA ASP A 164 -11.72 -10.44 3.87
C ASP A 164 -10.52 -10.62 4.82
N GLY A 165 -10.23 -9.62 5.66
CA GLY A 165 -9.17 -9.64 6.64
C GLY A 165 -7.82 -9.10 6.13
N ASN A 166 -7.77 -8.52 4.93
CA ASN A 166 -6.53 -7.90 4.42
C ASN A 166 -6.20 -6.64 5.20
N LEU A 167 -4.91 -6.47 5.53
CA LEU A 167 -4.44 -5.35 6.33
C LEU A 167 -4.36 -4.07 5.51
N ILE A 168 -4.78 -2.97 6.11
CA ILE A 168 -4.70 -1.63 5.54
C ILE A 168 -4.08 -0.73 6.61
N GLU A 169 -2.92 -0.17 6.29
CA GLU A 169 -2.28 0.89 7.05
C GLU A 169 -2.85 2.24 6.62
N ILE A 170 -3.08 3.13 7.60
CA ILE A 170 -3.36 4.55 7.37
C ILE A 170 -2.32 5.33 8.16
N GLY A 171 -1.49 6.11 7.49
CA GLY A 171 -0.36 6.76 8.10
C GLY A 171 -0.13 8.21 7.68
N SER A 172 0.62 8.94 8.53
CA SER A 172 1.15 10.27 8.23
C SER A 172 2.44 10.52 8.99
N PHE A 173 3.31 11.37 8.41
CA PHE A 173 4.51 11.91 9.07
C PHE A 173 4.34 13.39 9.46
N VAL A 174 3.15 13.96 9.29
CA VAL A 174 2.86 15.38 9.54
C VAL A 174 1.90 15.53 10.72
N GLU A 175 2.31 16.30 11.73
CA GLU A 175 1.47 16.67 12.89
C GLU A 175 0.31 17.60 12.50
#